data_cc5ac5c6a7242b53db8e1154d3447834
#
_entry.id   cc5ac5c6a7242b53db8e1154d3447834
#
_cell.length_a   1.000
_cell.length_b   1.000
_cell.length_c   1.000
_cell.angle_alpha   90.00
_cell.angle_beta   90.00
_cell.angle_gamma   90.00
#
_symmetry.space_group_name_H-M   'P 1'
#
loop_
_entity.id
_entity.type
_entity.pdbx_description
1 polymer ?
#
loop_
_entity_poly.entity_id
_entity_poly.type
_entity_poly.pdbx_seq_one_letter_code
_entity_poly.pdbx_strand_id
1 'polypeptide(L)'
;MATINNPFVMYGYKGAEYFCDREKETEKMMTSLHNERNITLVAPRRMGKTGLIHHVFQQLEKQYDDVKCFYLDIFATKNLEQMVQLMASEIIGKLDTISQSALRKVQEFFSSWRPTLTIDELTGIPTFSLDLKPNEGRESLKRIFEYMKQSGKRCYVAIDEFQQIMNYPEDGVEALIRSYIQFLPNVYFVFSGSQQHMMEEMFLSANRPFFQSSLVMSLPCIAESRYLSFANRLLSSQKREVDVDTFTYIYSQADSVTWYVQAILHGIY
;
A
#
# COMPACT_ATOMS: atom_id res chain seq x y z
N MET A 1 21.86 -3.90 8.14
CA MET A 1 21.02 -2.80 7.64
C MET A 1 21.88 -1.93 6.77
N ALA A 2 21.42 -1.53 5.58
CA ALA A 2 22.18 -0.58 4.74
C ALA A 2 22.24 0.78 5.46
N THR A 3 23.42 1.38 5.53
CA THR A 3 23.60 2.71 6.14
C THR A 3 22.90 3.74 5.25
N ILE A 4 21.93 4.47 5.79
CA ILE A 4 21.24 5.53 5.06
C ILE A 4 22.11 6.79 5.13
N ASN A 5 22.58 7.26 3.98
CA ASN A 5 23.47 8.44 3.92
C ASN A 5 22.73 9.74 4.27
N ASN A 6 21.46 9.84 3.89
CA ASN A 6 20.61 10.99 4.23
C ASN A 6 19.32 10.50 4.87
N PRO A 7 19.04 10.88 6.14
CA PRO A 7 17.90 10.37 6.89
C PRO A 7 16.55 10.94 6.45
N PHE A 8 16.54 12.03 5.68
CA PHE A 8 15.34 12.59 5.09
C PHE A 8 14.98 11.83 3.82
N VAL A 9 14.25 10.73 3.99
CA VAL A 9 13.95 9.76 2.94
C VAL A 9 12.99 10.34 1.92
N MET A 10 13.40 10.42 0.65
CA MET A 10 12.58 10.96 -0.44
C MET A 10 11.66 9.93 -1.09
N TYR A 11 12.06 8.66 -1.09
CA TYR A 11 11.35 7.58 -1.76
C TYR A 11 11.29 6.31 -0.91
N GLY A 12 10.13 5.70 -0.92
CA GLY A 12 9.88 4.45 -0.20
C GLY A 12 9.77 4.64 1.33
N TYR A 13 9.75 3.53 2.04
CA TYR A 13 9.75 3.47 3.50
C TYR A 13 11.02 2.78 3.99
N LYS A 14 11.77 3.39 4.89
CA LYS A 14 13.08 2.90 5.37
C LYS A 14 13.10 2.49 6.85
N GLY A 15 11.93 2.48 7.47
CA GLY A 15 11.77 2.09 8.88
C GLY A 15 11.21 3.21 9.74
N ALA A 16 10.78 2.85 10.95
CA ALA A 16 10.12 3.75 11.90
C ALA A 16 11.01 4.94 12.32
N GLU A 17 12.31 4.76 12.34
CA GLU A 17 13.28 5.81 12.69
C GLU A 17 13.21 7.02 11.75
N TYR A 18 12.91 6.76 10.47
CA TYR A 18 12.84 7.79 9.41
C TYR A 18 11.40 8.19 9.06
N PHE A 19 10.44 7.74 9.86
CA PHE A 19 9.01 8.02 9.69
C PHE A 19 8.57 9.05 10.74
N CYS A 20 7.96 10.14 10.28
CA CYS A 20 7.58 11.25 11.13
C CYS A 20 6.14 11.16 11.55
N ASP A 21 5.89 11.23 12.89
CA ASP A 21 4.54 11.31 13.47
C ASP A 21 3.63 10.15 13.03
N ARG A 22 2.33 10.35 12.99
CA ARG A 22 1.31 9.40 12.52
C ARG A 22 0.97 8.28 13.50
N GLU A 23 1.31 8.42 14.77
CA GLU A 23 0.99 7.43 15.79
C GLU A 23 -0.51 7.17 15.87
N LYS A 24 -1.33 8.24 15.81
CA LYS A 24 -2.81 8.12 15.86
C LYS A 24 -3.39 7.40 14.65
N GLU A 25 -2.91 7.75 13.46
CA GLU A 25 -3.34 7.12 12.22
C GLU A 25 -2.87 5.66 12.15
N THR A 26 -1.65 5.39 12.60
CA THR A 26 -1.09 4.04 12.70
C THR A 26 -1.94 3.17 13.63
N GLU A 27 -2.20 3.61 14.84
CA GLU A 27 -3.02 2.90 15.83
C GLU A 27 -4.44 2.65 15.30
N LYS A 28 -5.06 3.68 14.71
CA LYS A 28 -6.40 3.57 14.12
C LYS A 28 -6.45 2.55 12.98
N MET A 29 -5.44 2.53 12.09
CA MET A 29 -5.35 1.56 11.01
C MET A 29 -5.13 0.15 11.54
N MET A 30 -4.18 -0.05 12.46
CA MET A 30 -3.90 -1.35 13.05
C MET A 30 -5.12 -1.92 13.78
N THR A 31 -5.76 -1.11 14.63
CA THR A 31 -6.97 -1.50 15.35
C THR A 31 -8.11 -1.84 14.40
N SER A 32 -8.31 -1.06 13.34
CA SER A 32 -9.39 -1.32 12.37
C SER A 32 -9.16 -2.63 11.60
N LEU A 33 -7.95 -2.86 11.11
CA LEU A 33 -7.58 -4.09 10.40
C LEU A 33 -7.66 -5.31 11.33
N HIS A 34 -7.21 -5.17 12.58
CA HIS A 34 -7.32 -6.24 13.57
C HIS A 34 -8.78 -6.61 13.87
N ASN A 35 -9.67 -5.61 13.90
CA ASN A 35 -11.11 -5.77 14.07
C ASN A 35 -11.85 -6.05 12.75
N GLU A 36 -11.16 -6.62 11.77
CA GLU A 36 -11.76 -7.14 10.53
C GLU A 36 -12.45 -6.08 9.66
N ARG A 37 -11.99 -4.84 9.75
CA ARG A 37 -12.58 -3.72 9.03
C ARG A 37 -11.67 -3.22 7.92
N ASN A 38 -12.22 -3.14 6.71
CA ASN A 38 -11.53 -2.50 5.59
C ASN A 38 -11.37 -1.00 5.83
N ILE A 39 -10.35 -0.40 5.23
CA ILE A 39 -10.01 1.02 5.35
C ILE A 39 -9.98 1.66 3.98
N THR A 40 -10.46 2.90 3.90
CA THR A 40 -10.22 3.79 2.74
C THR A 40 -9.39 4.97 3.21
N LEU A 41 -8.16 5.07 2.74
CA LEU A 41 -7.22 6.13 3.09
C LEU A 41 -7.18 7.18 1.97
N VAL A 42 -7.70 8.38 2.27
CA VAL A 42 -7.84 9.47 1.31
C VAL A 42 -6.98 10.65 1.73
N ALA A 43 -6.09 11.07 0.85
CA ALA A 43 -5.34 12.31 1.03
C ALA A 43 -4.73 12.76 -0.30
N PRO A 44 -4.42 14.04 -0.48
CA PRO A 44 -3.69 14.55 -1.63
C PRO A 44 -2.38 13.76 -1.89
N ARG A 45 -1.85 13.90 -3.08
CA ARG A 45 -0.51 13.36 -3.39
C ARG A 45 0.53 13.93 -2.43
N ARG A 46 1.57 13.15 -2.14
CA ARG A 46 2.75 13.58 -1.36
C ARG A 46 2.50 13.84 0.14
N MET A 47 1.35 13.40 0.66
CA MET A 47 1.02 13.50 2.11
C MET A 47 1.54 12.34 2.95
N GLY A 48 2.17 11.32 2.33
CA GLY A 48 2.76 10.18 3.04
C GLY A 48 1.85 8.95 3.20
N LYS A 49 0.78 8.80 2.39
CA LYS A 49 -0.12 7.62 2.41
C LYS A 49 0.65 6.29 2.31
N THR A 50 1.47 6.16 1.26
CA THR A 50 2.29 4.97 1.01
C THR A 50 3.22 4.66 2.18
N GLY A 51 3.86 5.70 2.74
CA GLY A 51 4.72 5.57 3.92
C GLY A 51 3.96 5.03 5.14
N LEU A 52 2.75 5.56 5.39
CA LEU A 52 1.89 5.10 6.49
C LEU A 52 1.47 3.64 6.31
N ILE A 53 1.08 3.24 5.10
CA ILE A 53 0.69 1.85 4.80
C ILE A 53 1.86 0.90 5.09
N HIS A 54 3.05 1.19 4.56
CA HIS A 54 4.23 0.36 4.82
C HIS A 54 4.63 0.34 6.30
N HIS A 55 4.49 1.46 7.01
CA HIS A 55 4.75 1.54 8.44
C HIS A 55 3.82 0.62 9.24
N VAL A 56 2.52 0.69 8.97
CA VAL A 56 1.50 -0.16 9.59
C VAL A 56 1.76 -1.65 9.26
N PHE A 57 2.01 -1.97 8.00
CA PHE A 57 2.25 -3.34 7.56
C PHE A 57 3.50 -3.96 8.21
N GLN A 58 4.58 -3.19 8.31
CA GLN A 58 5.78 -3.67 9.01
C GLN A 58 5.52 -3.93 10.50
N GLN A 59 4.69 -3.11 11.15
CA GLN A 59 4.34 -3.34 12.56
C GLN A 59 3.44 -4.57 12.71
N LEU A 60 2.45 -4.75 11.83
CA LEU A 60 1.56 -5.92 11.86
C LEU A 60 2.32 -7.23 11.66
N GLU A 61 3.23 -7.28 10.68
CA GLU A 61 4.05 -8.48 10.41
C GLU A 61 5.09 -8.76 11.52
N LYS A 62 5.51 -7.72 12.27
CA LYS A 62 6.38 -7.92 13.45
C LYS A 62 5.61 -8.40 14.67
N GLN A 63 4.35 -8.00 14.79
CA GLN A 63 3.52 -8.31 15.96
C GLN A 63 2.81 -9.66 15.85
N TYR A 64 2.54 -10.13 14.61
CA TYR A 64 1.74 -11.32 14.36
C TYR A 64 2.41 -12.21 13.30
N ASP A 65 2.79 -13.43 13.66
CA ASP A 65 3.50 -14.37 12.78
C ASP A 65 2.61 -14.92 11.64
N ASP A 66 1.29 -14.97 11.84
CA ASP A 66 0.31 -15.48 10.90
C ASP A 66 -0.22 -14.43 9.92
N VAL A 67 0.24 -13.19 10.06
CA VAL A 67 -0.15 -12.06 9.19
C VAL A 67 0.74 -11.99 7.96
N LYS A 68 0.13 -11.68 6.82
CA LYS A 68 0.79 -11.34 5.56
C LYS A 68 0.25 -10.05 5.00
N CYS A 69 1.15 -9.14 4.66
CA CYS A 69 0.81 -7.83 4.13
C CYS A 69 1.27 -7.68 2.67
N PHE A 70 0.38 -7.20 1.81
CA PHE A 70 0.61 -7.02 0.37
C PHE A 70 0.31 -5.58 -0.02
N TYR A 71 1.26 -4.95 -0.70
CA TYR A 71 1.09 -3.59 -1.22
C TYR A 71 1.10 -3.60 -2.74
N LEU A 72 0.08 -3.01 -3.34
CA LEU A 72 -0.16 -2.98 -4.78
C LEU A 72 -0.37 -1.52 -5.20
N ASP A 73 0.51 -0.97 -6.02
CA ASP A 73 0.29 0.31 -6.68
C ASP A 73 -0.25 0.05 -8.09
N ILE A 74 -1.53 0.33 -8.28
CA ILE A 74 -2.21 0.08 -9.56
C ILE A 74 -2.21 1.29 -10.51
N PHE A 75 -1.47 2.35 -10.19
CA PHE A 75 -1.44 3.58 -10.99
C PHE A 75 -1.10 3.33 -12.46
N ALA A 76 -0.14 2.45 -12.74
CA ALA A 76 0.31 2.15 -14.09
C ALA A 76 -0.59 1.19 -14.87
N THR A 77 -1.54 0.53 -14.20
CA THR A 77 -2.42 -0.46 -14.82
C THR A 77 -3.51 0.20 -15.67
N LYS A 78 -3.83 -0.39 -16.81
CA LYS A 78 -4.77 0.17 -17.80
C LYS A 78 -6.08 -0.61 -17.89
N ASN A 79 -6.12 -1.81 -17.34
CA ASN A 79 -7.27 -2.72 -17.41
C ASN A 79 -7.23 -3.73 -16.26
N LEU A 80 -8.31 -4.48 -16.10
CA LEU A 80 -8.45 -5.49 -15.06
C LEU A 80 -7.36 -6.58 -15.13
N GLU A 81 -6.96 -6.99 -16.34
CA GLU A 81 -5.95 -8.03 -16.52
C GLU A 81 -4.60 -7.61 -15.92
N GLN A 82 -4.14 -6.39 -16.21
CA GLN A 82 -2.88 -5.87 -15.67
C GLN A 82 -2.92 -5.74 -14.14
N MET A 83 -4.05 -5.29 -13.58
CA MET A 83 -4.24 -5.25 -12.13
C MET A 83 -4.15 -6.67 -11.53
N VAL A 84 -4.79 -7.64 -12.14
CA VAL A 84 -4.79 -9.03 -11.69
C VAL A 84 -3.41 -9.66 -11.80
N GLN A 85 -2.65 -9.38 -12.87
CA GLN A 85 -1.26 -9.81 -13.01
C GLN A 85 -0.39 -9.27 -11.88
N LEU A 86 -0.51 -7.96 -11.58
CA LEU A 86 0.20 -7.33 -10.47
C LEU A 86 -0.17 -7.98 -9.12
N MET A 87 -1.48 -8.19 -8.87
CA MET A 87 -1.94 -8.88 -7.66
C MET A 87 -1.35 -10.28 -7.53
N ALA A 88 -1.37 -11.03 -8.61
CA ALA A 88 -0.86 -12.40 -8.63
C ALA A 88 0.64 -12.45 -8.31
N SER A 89 1.45 -11.59 -8.94
CA SER A 89 2.89 -11.53 -8.71
C SER A 89 3.24 -11.19 -7.26
N GLU A 90 2.54 -10.21 -6.67
CA GLU A 90 2.79 -9.78 -5.29
C GLU A 90 2.28 -10.79 -4.24
N ILE A 91 1.13 -11.40 -4.47
CA ILE A 91 0.49 -12.27 -3.48
C ILE A 91 1.11 -13.67 -3.50
N ILE A 92 1.24 -14.29 -4.69
CA ILE A 92 1.71 -15.67 -4.79
C ILE A 92 3.15 -15.79 -4.32
N GLY A 93 4.01 -14.83 -4.67
CA GLY A 93 5.42 -14.83 -4.25
C GLY A 93 5.65 -14.68 -2.73
N LYS A 94 4.70 -14.08 -2.01
CA LYS A 94 4.83 -13.80 -0.56
C LYS A 94 4.00 -14.74 0.33
N LEU A 95 2.91 -15.28 -0.22
CA LEU A 95 1.98 -16.09 0.58
C LEU A 95 2.55 -17.46 0.91
N ASP A 96 3.22 -18.08 -0.04
CA ASP A 96 3.92 -19.34 0.13
C ASP A 96 5.43 -19.14 -0.05
N THR A 97 6.22 -19.80 0.80
CA THR A 97 7.67 -19.87 0.58
C THR A 97 7.92 -20.53 -0.77
N ILE A 98 8.72 -19.90 -1.63
CA ILE A 98 9.04 -20.41 -2.97
C ILE A 98 9.72 -21.77 -2.83
N SER A 99 8.93 -22.82 -2.95
CA SER A 99 9.38 -24.22 -2.96
C SER A 99 8.77 -24.93 -4.17
N GLN A 100 9.34 -26.04 -4.58
CA GLN A 100 8.77 -26.85 -5.68
C GLN A 100 7.33 -27.30 -5.38
N SER A 101 7.01 -27.53 -4.09
CA SER A 101 5.66 -27.88 -3.68
C SER A 101 4.68 -26.69 -3.77
N ALA A 102 5.14 -25.48 -3.45
CA ALA A 102 4.36 -24.25 -3.63
C ALA A 102 4.10 -23.96 -5.11
N LEU A 103 5.11 -24.12 -5.95
CA LEU A 103 4.95 -23.99 -7.41
C LEU A 103 3.94 -24.98 -7.99
N ARG A 104 3.92 -26.23 -7.51
CA ARG A 104 2.92 -27.22 -7.94
C ARG A 104 1.51 -26.80 -7.52
N LYS A 105 1.30 -26.37 -6.28
CA LYS A 105 0.01 -25.85 -5.80
C LYS A 105 -0.46 -24.66 -6.64
N VAL A 106 0.44 -23.73 -6.94
CA VAL A 106 0.15 -22.59 -7.81
C VAL A 106 -0.25 -23.07 -9.22
N GLN A 107 0.47 -24.03 -9.80
CA GLN A 107 0.16 -24.59 -11.09
C GLN A 107 -1.19 -25.35 -11.11
N GLU A 108 -1.50 -26.09 -10.05
CA GLU A 108 -2.80 -26.76 -9.89
C GLU A 108 -3.94 -25.75 -9.75
N PHE A 109 -3.73 -24.70 -8.94
CA PHE A 109 -4.73 -23.67 -8.69
C PHE A 109 -4.98 -22.78 -9.91
N PHE A 110 -3.92 -22.47 -10.64
CA PHE A 110 -3.90 -21.61 -11.81
C PHE A 110 -3.57 -22.38 -13.09
N SER A 111 -4.18 -23.54 -13.30
CA SER A 111 -3.90 -24.46 -14.41
C SER A 111 -4.01 -23.85 -15.81
N SER A 112 -4.73 -22.74 -15.97
CA SER A 112 -4.82 -21.96 -17.21
C SER A 112 -3.73 -20.90 -17.37
N TRP A 113 -2.91 -20.68 -16.35
CA TRP A 113 -1.86 -19.65 -16.34
C TRP A 113 -0.51 -20.28 -16.65
N ARG A 114 0.34 -19.52 -17.32
CA ARG A 114 1.72 -19.90 -17.51
C ARG A 114 2.60 -19.17 -16.49
N PRO A 115 2.91 -19.80 -15.34
CA PRO A 115 3.84 -19.22 -14.40
C PRO A 115 5.22 -19.19 -15.02
N THR A 116 5.81 -18.02 -15.13
CA THR A 116 7.19 -17.84 -15.54
C THR A 116 7.99 -17.39 -14.33
N LEU A 117 8.98 -18.16 -13.96
CA LEU A 117 9.96 -17.78 -12.94
C LEU A 117 11.13 -17.14 -13.66
N THR A 118 11.29 -15.84 -13.51
CA THR A 118 12.46 -15.12 -13.97
C THR A 118 13.33 -14.76 -12.78
N ILE A 119 14.62 -14.88 -12.92
CA ILE A 119 15.57 -14.35 -11.93
C ILE A 119 15.94 -12.96 -12.41
N ASP A 120 15.64 -11.94 -11.61
CA ASP A 120 16.10 -10.58 -11.88
C ASP A 120 17.63 -10.57 -11.92
N GLU A 121 18.21 -10.25 -13.06
CA GLU A 121 19.65 -10.31 -13.29
C GLU A 121 20.45 -9.32 -12.42
N LEU A 122 19.80 -8.25 -11.92
CA LEU A 122 20.45 -7.23 -11.09
C LEU A 122 20.39 -7.55 -9.61
N THR A 123 19.29 -8.14 -9.15
CA THR A 123 19.07 -8.39 -7.71
C THR A 123 19.22 -9.86 -7.32
N GLY A 124 19.26 -10.77 -8.30
CA GLY A 124 19.28 -12.23 -8.07
C GLY A 124 17.99 -12.77 -7.43
N ILE A 125 16.95 -11.92 -7.30
CA ILE A 125 15.70 -12.29 -6.67
C ILE A 125 14.80 -12.98 -7.70
N PRO A 126 14.26 -14.18 -7.40
CA PRO A 126 13.29 -14.81 -8.28
C PRO A 126 12.02 -13.98 -8.34
N THR A 127 11.68 -13.50 -9.53
CA THR A 127 10.44 -12.77 -9.81
C THR A 127 9.44 -13.72 -10.45
N PHE A 128 8.27 -13.78 -9.89
CA PHE A 128 7.18 -14.59 -10.40
C PHE A 128 6.30 -13.73 -11.31
N SER A 129 6.17 -14.10 -12.58
CA SER A 129 5.24 -13.49 -13.50
C SER A 129 4.22 -14.50 -13.99
N LEU A 130 3.01 -14.03 -14.22
CA LEU A 130 1.89 -14.84 -14.70
C LEU A 130 1.37 -14.23 -15.99
N ASP A 131 1.46 -14.98 -17.07
CA ASP A 131 0.82 -14.61 -18.33
C ASP A 131 -0.64 -15.05 -18.29
N LEU A 132 -1.54 -14.07 -18.26
CA LEU A 132 -2.97 -14.29 -18.39
C LEU A 132 -3.35 -14.41 -19.87
N LYS A 133 -4.26 -15.31 -20.17
CA LYS A 133 -4.89 -15.30 -21.50
C LYS A 133 -5.84 -14.10 -21.58
N PRO A 134 -5.97 -13.49 -22.76
CA PRO A 134 -6.93 -12.41 -22.97
C PRO A 134 -8.34 -12.79 -22.49
N ASN A 135 -9.04 -11.85 -21.85
CA ASN A 135 -10.40 -12.00 -21.30
C ASN A 135 -10.57 -12.93 -20.07
N GLU A 136 -9.48 -13.38 -19.43
CA GLU A 136 -9.56 -14.19 -18.21
C GLU A 136 -9.44 -13.38 -16.90
N GLY A 137 -9.38 -12.05 -16.96
CA GLY A 137 -9.15 -11.19 -15.78
C GLY A 137 -10.16 -11.41 -14.65
N ARG A 138 -11.45 -11.58 -14.97
CA ARG A 138 -12.50 -11.80 -13.95
C ARG A 138 -12.34 -13.13 -13.22
N GLU A 139 -12.13 -14.21 -13.95
CA GLU A 139 -11.93 -15.53 -13.36
C GLU A 139 -10.62 -15.62 -12.59
N SER A 140 -9.58 -14.97 -13.10
CA SER A 140 -8.27 -14.91 -12.46
C SER A 140 -8.31 -14.14 -11.14
N LEU A 141 -9.04 -13.03 -11.08
CA LEU A 141 -9.26 -12.28 -9.83
C LEU A 141 -9.94 -13.15 -8.78
N LYS A 142 -10.98 -13.89 -9.17
CA LYS A 142 -11.69 -14.84 -8.29
C LYS A 142 -10.72 -15.88 -7.74
N ARG A 143 -9.89 -16.49 -8.59
CA ARG A 143 -8.91 -17.51 -8.17
C ARG A 143 -7.87 -16.96 -7.20
N ILE A 144 -7.37 -15.73 -7.39
CA ILE A 144 -6.44 -15.11 -6.44
C ILE A 144 -7.11 -14.98 -5.06
N PHE A 145 -8.33 -14.51 -4.99
CA PHE A 145 -9.04 -14.39 -3.72
C PHE A 145 -9.33 -15.75 -3.07
N GLU A 146 -9.68 -16.76 -3.86
CA GLU A 146 -9.85 -18.13 -3.36
C GLU A 146 -8.52 -18.70 -2.83
N TYR A 147 -7.42 -18.45 -3.52
CA TYR A 147 -6.08 -18.85 -3.08
C TYR A 147 -5.70 -18.19 -1.74
N MET A 148 -5.95 -16.90 -1.58
CA MET A 148 -5.73 -16.19 -0.32
C MET A 148 -6.62 -16.75 0.80
N LYS A 149 -7.90 -17.00 0.50
CA LYS A 149 -8.86 -17.59 1.44
C LYS A 149 -8.40 -18.95 1.94
N GLN A 150 -7.93 -19.81 1.03
CA GLN A 150 -7.49 -21.18 1.36
C GLN A 150 -6.14 -21.22 2.07
N SER A 151 -5.35 -20.15 2.04
CA SER A 151 -4.07 -20.10 2.76
C SER A 151 -4.22 -20.20 4.28
N GLY A 152 -5.40 -19.86 4.80
CA GLY A 152 -5.67 -19.79 6.23
C GLY A 152 -4.94 -18.66 6.98
N LYS A 153 -4.07 -17.91 6.27
CA LYS A 153 -3.34 -16.78 6.85
C LYS A 153 -4.20 -15.53 6.88
N ARG A 154 -4.01 -14.68 7.85
CA ARG A 154 -4.61 -13.36 7.88
C ARG A 154 -3.86 -12.45 6.91
N CYS A 155 -4.56 -11.93 5.91
CA CYS A 155 -3.98 -11.13 4.84
C CYS A 155 -4.49 -9.69 4.89
N TYR A 156 -3.57 -8.74 4.81
CA TYR A 156 -3.88 -7.32 4.62
C TYR A 156 -3.37 -6.87 3.25
N VAL A 157 -4.27 -6.37 2.43
CA VAL A 157 -3.97 -5.98 1.04
C VAL A 157 -4.21 -4.49 0.88
N ALA A 158 -3.17 -3.72 0.66
CA ALA A 158 -3.27 -2.33 0.27
C ALA A 158 -3.27 -2.23 -1.25
N ILE A 159 -4.28 -1.54 -1.78
CA ILE A 159 -4.37 -1.18 -3.20
C ILE A 159 -4.26 0.34 -3.27
N ASP A 160 -3.09 0.82 -3.67
CA ASP A 160 -2.81 2.25 -3.80
C ASP A 160 -3.25 2.76 -5.18
N GLU A 161 -3.66 4.02 -5.22
CA GLU A 161 -4.29 4.70 -6.35
C GLU A 161 -5.54 3.95 -6.86
N PHE A 162 -6.35 3.44 -5.91
CA PHE A 162 -7.51 2.57 -6.20
C PHE A 162 -8.52 3.18 -7.17
N GLN A 163 -8.67 4.51 -7.21
CA GLN A 163 -9.52 5.17 -8.19
C GLN A 163 -9.14 4.86 -9.64
N GLN A 164 -7.96 4.30 -9.90
CA GLN A 164 -7.52 3.91 -11.25
C GLN A 164 -8.48 2.90 -11.92
N ILE A 165 -9.15 2.06 -11.14
CA ILE A 165 -10.13 1.10 -11.69
C ILE A 165 -11.30 1.77 -12.42
N MET A 166 -11.57 3.04 -12.15
CA MET A 166 -12.61 3.82 -12.84
C MET A 166 -12.24 4.14 -14.30
N ASN A 167 -10.96 4.04 -14.63
CA ASN A 167 -10.44 4.28 -15.98
C ASN A 167 -10.30 2.99 -16.80
N TYR A 168 -10.66 1.84 -16.24
CA TYR A 168 -10.57 0.58 -16.96
C TYR A 168 -11.68 0.47 -18.01
N PRO A 169 -11.38 -0.14 -19.16
CA PRO A 169 -12.37 -0.32 -20.23
C PRO A 169 -13.47 -1.35 -19.90
N GLU A 170 -13.21 -2.20 -18.89
CA GLU A 170 -14.18 -3.24 -18.52
C GLU A 170 -15.28 -2.67 -17.61
N ASP A 171 -16.52 -2.92 -17.97
CA ASP A 171 -17.66 -2.51 -17.17
C ASP A 171 -17.77 -3.27 -15.84
N GLY A 172 -18.17 -2.56 -14.79
CA GLY A 172 -18.55 -3.14 -13.51
C GLY A 172 -17.40 -3.73 -12.70
N VAL A 173 -16.14 -3.30 -12.92
CA VAL A 173 -14.96 -3.75 -12.15
C VAL A 173 -15.13 -3.48 -10.67
N GLU A 174 -15.67 -2.32 -10.29
CA GLU A 174 -15.94 -1.95 -8.90
C GLU A 174 -16.91 -2.93 -8.24
N ALA A 175 -18.02 -3.23 -8.88
CA ALA A 175 -19.02 -4.19 -8.39
C ALA A 175 -18.44 -5.61 -8.29
N LEU A 176 -17.63 -6.00 -9.27
CA LEU A 176 -16.94 -7.28 -9.29
C LEU A 176 -16.02 -7.46 -8.08
N ILE A 177 -15.12 -6.50 -7.83
CA ILE A 177 -14.19 -6.54 -6.70
C ILE A 177 -15.01 -6.58 -5.39
N ARG A 178 -16.01 -5.71 -5.26
CA ARG A 178 -16.87 -5.66 -4.07
C ARG A 178 -17.59 -6.99 -3.81
N SER A 179 -18.08 -7.66 -4.87
CA SER A 179 -18.76 -8.94 -4.73
C SER A 179 -17.88 -10.06 -4.19
N TYR A 180 -16.57 -10.02 -4.45
CA TYR A 180 -15.65 -11.03 -3.94
C TYR A 180 -15.17 -10.72 -2.52
N ILE A 181 -14.74 -9.47 -2.26
CA ILE A 181 -14.12 -9.14 -0.97
C ILE A 181 -15.05 -9.30 0.23
N GLN A 182 -16.35 -9.15 0.05
CA GLN A 182 -17.32 -9.30 1.15
C GLN A 182 -17.42 -10.72 1.72
N PHE A 183 -16.90 -11.73 1.00
CA PHE A 183 -16.96 -13.15 1.40
C PHE A 183 -15.57 -13.70 1.79
N LEU A 184 -14.59 -12.83 1.98
CA LEU A 184 -13.24 -13.24 2.39
C LEU A 184 -13.11 -13.12 3.92
N PRO A 185 -13.06 -14.24 4.66
CA PRO A 185 -13.08 -14.20 6.13
C PRO A 185 -11.72 -13.84 6.74
N ASN A 186 -10.65 -13.91 5.96
CA ASN A 186 -9.27 -13.73 6.40
C ASN A 186 -8.48 -12.68 5.60
N VAL A 187 -9.14 -11.90 4.75
CA VAL A 187 -8.50 -10.89 3.90
C VAL A 187 -9.17 -9.54 4.08
N TYR A 188 -8.40 -8.53 4.47
CA TYR A 188 -8.88 -7.17 4.71
C TYR A 188 -8.09 -6.17 3.88
N PHE A 189 -8.76 -5.10 3.47
CA PHE A 189 -8.24 -4.20 2.45
C PHE A 189 -7.99 -2.80 2.99
N VAL A 190 -6.92 -2.18 2.48
CA VAL A 190 -6.66 -0.74 2.57
C VAL A 190 -6.74 -0.18 1.16
N PHE A 191 -7.82 0.50 0.83
CA PHE A 191 -7.97 1.23 -0.42
C PHE A 191 -7.37 2.61 -0.24
N SER A 192 -6.32 2.94 -0.98
CA SER A 192 -5.65 4.23 -0.90
C SER A 192 -5.80 4.99 -2.21
N GLY A 193 -6.00 6.30 -2.13
CA GLY A 193 -6.13 7.11 -3.32
C GLY A 193 -5.77 8.58 -3.11
N SER A 194 -5.29 9.21 -4.16
CA SER A 194 -4.89 10.62 -4.16
C SER A 194 -5.95 11.56 -4.76
N GLN A 195 -6.86 11.04 -5.57
CA GLN A 195 -7.97 11.79 -6.13
C GLN A 195 -9.16 11.75 -5.16
N GLN A 196 -9.17 12.69 -4.22
CA GLN A 196 -10.11 12.71 -3.09
C GLN A 196 -11.57 12.61 -3.56
N HIS A 197 -11.96 13.44 -4.52
CA HIS A 197 -13.34 13.45 -5.03
C HIS A 197 -13.78 12.08 -5.58
N MET A 198 -12.93 11.42 -6.35
CA MET A 198 -13.24 10.08 -6.88
C MET A 198 -13.33 9.03 -5.77
N MET A 199 -12.41 9.05 -4.82
CA MET A 199 -12.44 8.14 -3.68
C MET A 199 -13.68 8.36 -2.80
N GLU A 200 -14.03 9.60 -2.53
CA GLU A 200 -15.26 9.95 -1.79
C GLU A 200 -16.51 9.50 -2.55
N GLU A 201 -16.57 9.71 -3.84
CA GLU A 201 -17.67 9.21 -4.67
C GLU A 201 -17.80 7.69 -4.57
N MET A 202 -16.71 6.94 -4.73
CA MET A 202 -16.70 5.46 -4.68
C MET A 202 -17.17 4.91 -3.32
N PHE A 203 -16.76 5.51 -2.20
CA PHE A 203 -16.97 4.94 -0.87
C PHE A 203 -18.08 5.60 -0.05
N LEU A 204 -18.50 6.82 -0.39
CA LEU A 204 -19.51 7.59 0.36
C LEU A 204 -20.83 7.80 -0.40
N SER A 205 -20.86 7.59 -1.73
CA SER A 205 -22.08 7.73 -2.51
C SER A 205 -22.95 6.48 -2.43
N ALA A 206 -24.22 6.64 -2.10
CA ALA A 206 -25.18 5.53 -1.91
C ALA A 206 -25.39 4.65 -3.17
N ASN A 207 -25.13 5.20 -4.34
CA ASN A 207 -25.29 4.49 -5.62
C ASN A 207 -24.06 3.69 -6.05
N ARG A 208 -22.99 3.67 -5.24
CA ARG A 208 -21.72 3.01 -5.59
C ARG A 208 -21.58 1.68 -4.86
N PRO A 209 -20.96 0.66 -5.49
CA PRO A 209 -20.79 -0.67 -4.90
C PRO A 209 -20.05 -0.68 -3.56
N PHE A 210 -19.08 0.23 -3.36
CA PHE A 210 -18.32 0.31 -2.12
C PHE A 210 -18.95 1.19 -1.04
N PHE A 211 -20.16 1.68 -1.23
CA PHE A 211 -20.84 2.49 -0.22
C PHE A 211 -20.80 1.85 1.17
N GLN A 212 -20.30 2.57 2.16
CA GLN A 212 -20.16 2.14 3.57
C GLN A 212 -19.43 0.79 3.78
N SER A 213 -18.57 0.37 2.85
CA SER A 213 -17.87 -0.92 2.95
C SER A 213 -16.55 -0.86 3.71
N SER A 214 -16.11 0.33 4.11
CA SER A 214 -14.84 0.57 4.79
C SER A 214 -14.90 1.74 5.75
N LEU A 215 -13.92 1.84 6.64
CA LEU A 215 -13.67 3.03 7.44
C LEU A 215 -12.90 4.06 6.60
N VAL A 216 -13.54 5.18 6.30
CA VAL A 216 -12.87 6.28 5.60
C VAL A 216 -11.99 7.06 6.57
N MET A 217 -10.72 7.24 6.21
CA MET A 217 -9.72 7.99 6.95
C MET A 217 -9.08 9.03 6.03
N SER A 218 -9.00 10.27 6.49
CA SER A 218 -8.16 11.30 5.87
C SER A 218 -6.79 11.34 6.54
N LEU A 219 -5.78 11.80 5.78
CA LEU A 219 -4.44 12.01 6.30
C LEU A 219 -4.15 13.53 6.31
N PRO A 220 -4.22 14.19 7.46
CA PRO A 220 -3.95 15.62 7.58
C PRO A 220 -2.44 15.93 7.41
N CYS A 221 -2.08 17.20 7.34
CA CYS A 221 -0.68 17.62 7.46
C CYS A 221 -0.11 17.19 8.81
N ILE A 222 1.18 16.87 8.84
CA ILE A 222 1.92 16.66 10.09
C ILE A 222 2.01 18.00 10.84
N ALA A 223 1.71 18.02 12.11
CA ALA A 223 1.81 19.25 12.90
C ALA A 223 3.23 19.82 12.85
N GLU A 224 3.36 21.13 12.63
CA GLU A 224 4.65 21.82 12.45
C GLU A 224 5.63 21.53 13.60
N SER A 225 5.18 21.63 14.85
CA SER A 225 6.02 21.37 16.02
C SER A 225 6.53 19.93 16.10
N ARG A 226 5.70 18.96 15.68
CA ARG A 226 6.10 17.55 15.59
C ARG A 226 7.13 17.34 14.50
N TYR A 227 6.94 17.99 13.35
CA TYR A 227 7.86 17.88 12.24
C TYR A 227 9.21 18.54 12.54
N LEU A 228 9.22 19.72 13.19
CA LEU A 228 10.45 20.37 13.66
C LEU A 228 11.23 19.45 14.62
N SER A 229 10.55 18.86 15.59
CA SER A 229 11.17 17.93 16.54
C SER A 229 11.79 16.72 15.83
N PHE A 230 11.08 16.17 14.84
CA PHE A 230 11.59 15.08 14.01
C PHE A 230 12.83 15.53 13.19
N ALA A 231 12.74 16.69 12.52
CA ALA A 231 13.84 17.23 11.73
C ALA A 231 15.10 17.41 12.56
N ASN A 232 15.00 18.05 13.73
CA ASN A 232 16.14 18.31 14.62
C ASN A 232 16.72 17.03 15.21
N ARG A 233 15.88 16.02 15.50
CA ARG A 233 16.37 14.69 15.89
C ARG A 233 17.26 14.05 14.81
N LEU A 234 16.91 14.19 13.53
CA LEU A 234 17.72 13.64 12.43
C LEU A 234 18.96 14.49 12.14
N LEU A 235 18.86 15.82 12.21
CA LEU A 235 19.97 16.75 11.98
C LEU A 235 21.03 16.68 13.08
N SER A 236 20.66 16.29 14.29
CA SER A 236 21.58 16.20 15.44
C SER A 236 22.77 15.26 15.18
N SER A 237 22.61 14.25 14.32
CA SER A 237 23.70 13.36 13.89
C SER A 237 24.84 14.10 13.20
N GLN A 238 24.54 15.23 12.56
CA GLN A 238 25.49 16.15 11.90
C GLN A 238 25.83 17.38 12.75
N LYS A 239 25.39 17.39 14.02
CA LYS A 239 25.54 18.58 14.92
C LYS A 239 24.88 19.83 14.32
N ARG A 240 23.78 19.67 13.62
CA ARG A 240 22.97 20.73 13.02
C ARG A 240 21.58 20.75 13.65
N GLU A 241 20.95 21.88 13.59
CA GLU A 241 19.54 22.07 13.95
C GLU A 241 18.94 23.18 13.09
N VAL A 242 17.64 23.19 13.00
CA VAL A 242 16.85 24.26 12.38
C VAL A 242 16.07 24.94 13.49
N ASP A 243 16.18 26.26 13.59
CA ASP A 243 15.37 27.04 14.52
C ASP A 243 13.90 27.12 14.11
N VAL A 244 13.05 27.57 15.03
CA VAL A 244 11.59 27.62 14.82
C VAL A 244 11.24 28.53 13.64
N ASP A 245 11.83 29.71 13.53
CA ASP A 245 11.46 30.69 12.50
C ASP A 245 11.83 30.19 11.11
N THR A 246 13.02 29.61 10.95
CA THR A 246 13.48 28.98 9.71
C THR A 246 12.58 27.80 9.34
N PHE A 247 12.22 26.96 10.31
CA PHE A 247 11.35 25.82 10.04
C PHE A 247 9.92 26.25 9.65
N THR A 248 9.37 27.24 10.33
CA THR A 248 8.07 27.83 10.00
C THR A 248 8.06 28.35 8.56
N TYR A 249 9.16 29.03 8.15
CA TYR A 249 9.31 29.45 6.76
C TYR A 249 9.35 28.27 5.78
N ILE A 250 10.16 27.23 6.05
CA ILE A 250 10.21 26.00 5.24
C ILE A 250 8.82 25.36 5.13
N TYR A 251 8.13 25.21 6.26
CA TYR A 251 6.84 24.55 6.34
C TYR A 251 5.76 25.31 5.56
N SER A 252 5.78 26.65 5.64
CA SER A 252 4.88 27.50 4.87
C SER A 252 5.15 27.46 3.35
N GLN A 253 6.43 27.50 2.94
CA GLN A 253 6.79 27.39 1.52
C GLN A 253 6.46 26.02 0.91
N ALA A 254 6.41 25.00 1.73
CA ALA A 254 6.01 23.64 1.34
C ALA A 254 4.49 23.41 1.38
N ASP A 255 3.66 24.42 1.65
CA ASP A 255 2.21 24.28 1.86
C ASP A 255 1.86 23.15 2.86
N SER A 256 2.72 22.92 3.85
CA SER A 256 2.60 21.82 4.81
C SER A 256 2.61 20.41 4.19
N VAL A 257 2.91 20.27 2.91
CA VAL A 257 2.94 18.98 2.20
C VAL A 257 4.17 18.21 2.62
N THR A 258 3.96 17.04 3.20
CA THR A 258 5.00 16.18 3.80
C THR A 258 6.21 15.98 2.89
N TRP A 259 6.00 15.67 1.61
CA TRP A 259 7.10 15.41 0.69
C TRP A 259 7.95 16.65 0.38
N TYR A 260 7.31 17.84 0.26
CA TYR A 260 8.06 19.08 -0.02
C TYR A 260 8.90 19.51 1.19
N VAL A 261 8.33 19.42 2.41
CA VAL A 261 9.11 19.65 3.64
C VAL A 261 10.32 18.71 3.70
N GLN A 262 10.07 17.41 3.43
CA GLN A 262 11.12 16.38 3.40
C GLN A 262 12.20 16.70 2.36
N ALA A 263 11.81 17.18 1.16
CA ALA A 263 12.74 17.52 0.09
C ALA A 263 13.66 18.69 0.46
N ILE A 264 13.11 19.72 1.09
CA ILE A 264 13.91 20.87 1.55
C ILE A 264 14.88 20.40 2.65
N LEU A 265 14.40 19.65 3.64
CA LEU A 265 15.23 19.11 4.72
C LEU A 265 16.33 18.16 4.19
N HIS A 266 16.02 17.38 3.15
CA HIS A 266 17.00 16.52 2.47
C HIS A 266 18.13 17.36 1.84
N GLY A 267 17.80 18.52 1.27
CA GLY A 267 18.76 19.41 0.64
C GLY A 267 19.68 20.16 1.61
N ILE A 268 19.25 20.32 2.86
CA ILE A 268 20.05 21.03 3.88
C ILE A 268 20.82 20.08 4.82
N TYR A 269 20.57 18.78 4.76
CA TYR A 269 21.30 17.74 5.52
C TYR A 269 22.71 17.56 4.95
#